data_f343a1dd03c6aeb9af38e453ff317d02
#
_entry.id   f343a1dd03c6aeb9af38e453ff317d02
#
_cell.length_a   1.000
_cell.length_b   1.000
_cell.length_c   1.000
_cell.angle_alpha   90.00
_cell.angle_beta   90.00
_cell.angle_gamma   90.00
#
_symmetry.space_group_name_H-M   'P 1'
#
loop_
_entity.id
_entity.type
_entity.pdbx_description
1 polymer ?
#
loop_
_entity_poly.entity_id
_entity_poly.type
_entity_poly.pdbx_seq_one_letter_code
_entity_poly.pdbx_strand_id
1 'polypeptide(L)'
;MSRVALIGIDLAAVLVLVFCLYFPRNRRRDMVVALLGVNVGVMAIATAFTQVEANLGLGLGLFGVLSIIRLRSSELGQPEIAYYFCALSLGLLGGVKFEPAYVSPLLMAAVLVTLWLGDHQALLRGYLEQNMILDRAYVDNAELIRVLEGLLGGSSQVSVRRVKVRRIDLVNDSTNVDVYYRMRS
;
A
#
# COMPACT_ATOMS: atom_id res chain seq x y z
N MET A 1 22.15 17.05 -15.31
CA MET A 1 20.95 17.73 -14.80
C MET A 1 21.33 18.57 -13.58
N SER A 2 20.71 19.76 -13.42
CA SER A 2 20.90 20.58 -12.22
C SER A 2 20.21 19.92 -11.01
N ARG A 3 20.69 20.17 -9.77
CA ARG A 3 20.02 19.69 -8.55
C ARG A 3 18.57 20.17 -8.46
N VAL A 4 18.34 21.42 -8.85
CA VAL A 4 17.00 22.02 -8.84
C VAL A 4 16.05 21.25 -9.76
N ALA A 5 16.51 20.81 -10.93
CA ALA A 5 15.70 20.01 -11.84
C ALA A 5 15.36 18.64 -11.24
N LEU A 6 16.29 18.01 -10.53
CA LEU A 6 16.08 16.70 -9.91
C LEU A 6 15.07 16.77 -8.76
N ILE A 7 15.19 17.81 -7.92
CA ILE A 7 14.20 18.11 -6.87
C ILE A 7 12.81 18.39 -7.47
N GLY A 8 12.75 19.14 -8.57
CA GLY A 8 11.48 19.41 -9.25
C GLY A 8 10.82 18.16 -9.82
N ILE A 9 11.62 17.23 -10.36
CA ILE A 9 11.14 15.93 -10.87
C ILE A 9 10.62 15.06 -9.72
N ASP A 10 11.33 15.01 -8.59
CA ASP A 10 10.89 14.26 -7.41
C ASP A 10 9.59 14.80 -6.84
N LEU A 11 9.47 16.12 -6.67
CA LEU A 11 8.23 16.74 -6.23
C LEU A 11 7.07 16.45 -7.18
N ALA A 12 7.29 16.51 -8.48
CA ALA A 12 6.28 16.12 -9.47
C ALA A 12 5.91 14.63 -9.34
N ALA A 13 6.88 13.75 -9.16
CA ALA A 13 6.69 12.32 -9.01
C ALA A 13 5.87 11.98 -7.75
N VAL A 14 6.19 12.60 -6.60
CA VAL A 14 5.42 12.36 -5.37
C VAL A 14 4.02 12.94 -5.44
N LEU A 15 3.81 14.07 -6.12
CA LEU A 15 2.46 14.60 -6.35
C LEU A 15 1.62 13.66 -7.22
N VAL A 16 2.20 13.07 -8.27
CA VAL A 16 1.54 12.04 -9.07
C VAL A 16 1.22 10.81 -8.22
N LEU A 17 2.16 10.32 -7.42
CA LEU A 17 1.95 9.18 -6.52
C LEU A 17 0.80 9.45 -5.56
N VAL A 18 0.76 10.62 -4.92
CA VAL A 18 -0.22 10.94 -3.88
C VAL A 18 -1.59 11.27 -4.47
N PHE A 19 -1.65 12.18 -5.45
CA PHE A 19 -2.93 12.70 -5.95
C PHE A 19 -3.52 11.91 -7.10
N CYS A 20 -2.72 11.24 -7.93
CA CYS A 20 -3.22 10.47 -9.06
C CYS A 20 -3.38 8.98 -8.73
N LEU A 21 -2.49 8.40 -7.89
CA LEU A 21 -2.53 6.98 -7.57
C LEU A 21 -3.20 6.69 -6.23
N TYR A 22 -2.76 7.34 -5.14
CA TYR A 22 -3.21 7.02 -3.79
C TYR A 22 -4.58 7.64 -3.44
N PHE A 23 -4.70 8.97 -3.54
CA PHE A 23 -5.85 9.70 -3.02
C PHE A 23 -7.21 9.35 -3.68
N PRO A 24 -7.30 9.16 -5.00
CA PRO A 24 -8.58 8.81 -5.64
C PRO A 24 -9.14 7.48 -5.12
N ARG A 25 -8.27 6.61 -4.63
CA ARG A 25 -8.61 5.25 -4.22
C ARG A 25 -8.89 5.13 -2.73
N ASN A 26 -8.04 5.69 -1.90
CA ASN A 26 -8.07 5.48 -0.45
C ASN A 26 -8.73 6.64 0.31
N ARG A 27 -8.76 7.86 -0.26
CA ARG A 27 -9.38 9.09 0.30
C ARG A 27 -8.96 9.43 1.74
N ARG A 28 -7.82 8.94 2.21
CA ARG A 28 -7.29 9.20 3.56
C ARG A 28 -6.35 10.41 3.54
N ARG A 29 -6.77 11.49 4.21
CA ARG A 29 -6.01 12.75 4.28
C ARG A 29 -4.76 12.65 5.15
N ASP A 30 -4.82 11.88 6.23
CA ASP A 30 -3.71 11.58 7.13
C ASP A 30 -2.52 10.97 6.38
N MET A 31 -2.79 10.04 5.50
CA MET A 31 -1.77 9.38 4.68
C MET A 31 -1.18 10.32 3.60
N VAL A 32 -1.96 11.25 3.05
CA VAL A 32 -1.42 12.25 2.11
C VAL A 32 -0.31 13.06 2.76
N VAL A 33 -0.54 13.57 3.98
CA VAL A 33 0.46 14.31 4.74
C VAL A 33 1.67 13.44 5.07
N ALA A 34 1.44 12.19 5.45
CA ALA A 34 2.51 11.25 5.78
C ALA A 34 3.40 10.93 4.57
N LEU A 35 2.80 10.66 3.39
CA LEU A 35 3.53 10.34 2.16
C LEU A 35 4.36 11.54 1.65
N LEU A 36 3.77 12.73 1.66
CA LEU A 36 4.49 13.96 1.28
C LEU A 36 5.61 14.29 2.27
N GLY A 37 5.32 14.19 3.57
CA GLY A 37 6.29 14.49 4.63
C GLY A 37 7.48 13.55 4.59
N VAL A 38 7.25 12.24 4.42
CA VAL A 38 8.34 11.27 4.35
C VAL A 38 9.18 11.43 3.09
N ASN A 39 8.57 11.71 1.94
CA ASN A 39 9.31 11.95 0.70
C ASN A 39 10.23 13.17 0.85
N VAL A 40 9.68 14.33 1.21
CA VAL A 40 10.45 15.57 1.36
C VAL A 40 11.51 15.43 2.45
N GLY A 41 11.18 14.79 3.58
CA GLY A 41 12.12 14.54 4.67
C GLY A 41 13.31 13.68 4.23
N VAL A 42 13.05 12.58 3.54
CA VAL A 42 14.10 11.68 3.03
C VAL A 42 14.92 12.36 1.95
N MET A 43 14.30 13.11 1.03
CA MET A 43 15.00 13.88 0.01
C MET A 43 15.95 14.90 0.65
N ALA A 44 15.51 15.63 1.66
CA ALA A 44 16.33 16.60 2.38
C ALA A 44 17.53 15.93 3.06
N ILE A 45 17.30 14.81 3.77
CA ILE A 45 18.35 14.03 4.42
C ILE A 45 19.33 13.49 3.38
N ALA A 46 18.85 12.84 2.33
CA ALA A 46 19.68 12.30 1.25
C ALA A 46 20.55 13.40 0.58
N THR A 47 19.96 14.57 0.34
CA THR A 47 20.69 15.72 -0.20
C THR A 47 21.78 16.22 0.75
N ALA A 48 21.50 16.28 2.05
CA ALA A 48 22.47 16.69 3.06
C ALA A 48 23.64 15.70 3.15
N PHE A 49 23.37 14.39 3.14
CA PHE A 49 24.41 13.36 3.20
C PHE A 49 25.30 13.28 1.96
N THR A 50 24.77 13.63 0.77
CA THR A 50 25.60 13.68 -0.45
C THR A 50 26.63 14.83 -0.43
N GLN A 51 26.49 15.79 0.48
CA GLN A 51 27.48 16.87 0.69
C GLN A 51 28.64 16.47 1.60
N VAL A 52 28.40 15.48 2.46
CA VAL A 52 29.37 15.00 3.44
C VAL A 52 29.73 13.58 3.01
N GLU A 53 30.86 13.27 2.51
CA GLU A 53 31.33 11.95 2.00
C GLU A 53 30.95 10.70 2.84
N ALA A 54 29.79 10.71 3.49
CA ALA A 54 29.32 9.75 4.48
C ALA A 54 28.33 8.74 3.87
N ASN A 55 28.81 7.91 2.91
CA ASN A 55 27.99 6.86 2.27
C ASN A 55 27.40 5.81 3.24
N LEU A 56 28.05 5.59 4.40
CA LEU A 56 27.56 4.63 5.40
C LEU A 56 26.37 5.16 6.24
N GLY A 57 26.31 6.49 6.47
CA GLY A 57 25.24 7.11 7.24
C GLY A 57 23.87 7.08 6.52
N LEU A 58 23.88 7.11 5.20
CA LEU A 58 22.66 7.04 4.37
C LEU A 58 21.93 5.70 4.54
N GLY A 59 22.67 4.59 4.51
CA GLY A 59 22.11 3.27 4.72
C GLY A 59 21.52 3.09 6.12
N LEU A 60 22.23 3.52 7.16
CA LEU A 60 21.77 3.44 8.55
C LEU A 60 20.57 4.36 8.82
N GLY A 61 20.57 5.58 8.27
CA GLY A 61 19.44 6.51 8.41
C GLY A 61 18.17 5.98 7.73
N LEU A 62 18.29 5.41 6.53
CA LEU A 62 17.18 4.79 5.82
C LEU A 62 16.63 3.57 6.58
N PHE A 63 17.51 2.73 7.14
CA PHE A 63 17.14 1.59 7.96
C PHE A 63 16.40 2.02 9.23
N GLY A 64 16.79 3.14 9.85
CA GLY A 64 16.12 3.73 10.99
C GLY A 64 14.69 4.17 10.65
N VAL A 65 14.51 4.86 9.53
CA VAL A 65 13.16 5.29 9.06
C VAL A 65 12.27 4.09 8.73
N LEU A 66 12.80 3.06 8.04
CA LEU A 66 12.08 1.82 7.75
C LEU A 66 11.69 1.06 9.03
N SER A 67 12.55 1.07 10.05
CA SER A 67 12.26 0.45 11.35
C SER A 67 11.10 1.13 12.08
N ILE A 68 10.99 2.45 11.99
CA ILE A 68 9.89 3.23 12.59
C ILE A 68 8.56 2.91 11.88
N ILE A 69 8.57 2.76 10.55
CA ILE A 69 7.39 2.37 9.77
C ILE A 69 6.91 0.97 10.18
N ARG A 70 7.82 0.04 10.40
CA ARG A 70 7.50 -1.33 10.81
C ARG A 70 6.80 -1.40 12.18
N LEU A 71 7.12 -0.50 13.11
CA LEU A 71 6.49 -0.43 14.42
C LEU A 71 5.03 0.07 14.36
N ARG A 72 4.67 0.84 13.34
CA ARG A 72 3.29 1.31 13.08
C ARG A 72 2.46 0.40 12.17
N SER A 73 3.02 -0.70 11.72
CA SER A 73 2.43 -1.62 10.73
C SER A 73 1.11 -2.28 11.17
N SER A 74 0.73 -2.22 12.43
CA SER A 74 -0.56 -2.74 12.92
C SER A 74 -1.78 -1.89 12.49
N GLU A 75 -1.55 -0.62 12.11
CA GLU A 75 -2.62 0.33 11.73
C GLU A 75 -2.69 0.59 10.21
N LEU A 76 -1.65 0.17 9.47
CA LEU A 76 -1.54 0.39 8.02
C LEU A 76 -1.90 -0.89 7.25
N GLY A 77 -2.74 -0.75 6.23
CA GLY A 77 -3.00 -1.83 5.29
C GLY A 77 -1.75 -2.18 4.45
N GLN A 78 -1.65 -3.42 3.98
CA GLN A 78 -0.53 -3.86 3.15
C GLN A 78 -0.28 -2.95 1.92
N PRO A 79 -1.32 -2.48 1.20
CA PRO A 79 -1.13 -1.53 0.11
C PRO A 79 -0.54 -0.18 0.57
N GLU A 80 -0.95 0.33 1.73
CA GLU A 80 -0.46 1.60 2.28
C GLU A 80 1.03 1.56 2.58
N ILE A 81 1.54 0.40 3.04
CA ILE A 81 2.97 0.18 3.27
C ILE A 81 3.75 0.29 1.95
N ALA A 82 3.21 -0.25 0.85
CA ALA A 82 3.84 -0.16 -0.46
C ALA A 82 3.92 1.30 -0.94
N TYR A 83 2.84 2.08 -0.81
CA TYR A 83 2.85 3.50 -1.13
C TYR A 83 3.85 4.29 -0.30
N TYR A 84 3.94 3.97 0.99
CA TYR A 84 4.89 4.60 1.91
C TYR A 84 6.33 4.33 1.49
N PHE A 85 6.65 3.07 1.18
CA PHE A 85 7.97 2.67 0.69
C PHE A 85 8.33 3.37 -0.62
N CYS A 86 7.38 3.48 -1.54
CA CYS A 86 7.61 4.16 -2.82
C CYS A 86 7.83 5.68 -2.63
N ALA A 87 7.06 6.34 -1.76
CA ALA A 87 7.27 7.75 -1.44
C ALA A 87 8.67 8.01 -0.86
N LEU A 88 9.13 7.13 0.04
CA LEU A 88 10.47 7.16 0.62
C LEU A 88 11.55 6.95 -0.46
N SER A 89 11.35 5.97 -1.35
CA SER A 89 12.29 5.66 -2.44
C SER A 89 12.41 6.82 -3.43
N LEU A 90 11.29 7.48 -3.77
CA LEU A 90 11.29 8.68 -4.61
C LEU A 90 12.13 9.79 -3.97
N GLY A 91 11.90 10.13 -2.69
CA GLY A 91 12.69 11.14 -1.99
C GLY A 91 14.18 10.82 -1.94
N LEU A 92 14.54 9.54 -1.76
CA LEU A 92 15.93 9.12 -1.83
C LEU A 92 16.54 9.34 -3.22
N LEU A 93 15.83 8.93 -4.28
CA LEU A 93 16.26 9.10 -5.66
C LEU A 93 16.36 10.60 -6.05
N GLY A 94 15.52 11.47 -5.47
CA GLY A 94 15.55 12.91 -5.64
C GLY A 94 16.71 13.58 -4.94
N GLY A 95 17.14 13.05 -3.79
CA GLY A 95 18.25 13.60 -3.01
C GLY A 95 19.64 13.15 -3.46
N VAL A 96 19.78 11.95 -4.07
CA VAL A 96 21.04 11.37 -4.50
C VAL A 96 21.35 11.72 -5.95
N LYS A 97 22.60 12.11 -6.22
CA LYS A 97 23.09 12.32 -7.59
C LYS A 97 23.59 11.00 -8.17
N PHE A 98 23.01 10.60 -9.28
CA PHE A 98 23.48 9.45 -10.07
C PHE A 98 24.23 9.91 -11.32
N GLU A 99 25.24 9.16 -11.72
CA GLU A 99 25.90 9.29 -13.01
C GLU A 99 25.73 7.99 -13.79
N PRO A 100 25.12 8.04 -14.98
CA PRO A 100 24.62 9.21 -15.73
C PRO A 100 23.30 9.78 -15.16
N ALA A 101 23.09 11.09 -15.38
CA ALA A 101 22.02 11.88 -14.76
C ALA A 101 20.57 11.45 -15.09
N TYR A 102 20.36 10.61 -16.10
CA TYR A 102 19.03 10.09 -16.48
C TYR A 102 18.59 8.90 -15.63
N VAL A 103 19.50 8.28 -14.85
CA VAL A 103 19.21 7.07 -14.04
C VAL A 103 18.16 7.38 -12.98
N SER A 104 18.28 8.51 -12.27
CA SER A 104 17.34 8.87 -11.21
C SER A 104 15.91 9.05 -11.73
N PRO A 105 15.64 9.88 -12.75
CA PRO A 105 14.30 10.00 -13.33
C PRO A 105 13.75 8.68 -13.89
N LEU A 106 14.60 7.84 -14.48
CA LEU A 106 14.20 6.53 -14.99
C LEU A 106 13.72 5.61 -13.86
N LEU A 107 14.46 5.56 -12.76
CA LEU A 107 14.08 4.77 -11.58
C LEU A 107 12.81 5.31 -10.92
N MET A 108 12.63 6.63 -10.83
CA MET A 108 11.40 7.25 -10.34
C MET A 108 10.20 6.87 -11.21
N ALA A 109 10.36 6.94 -12.54
CA ALA A 109 9.33 6.50 -13.48
C ALA A 109 9.01 5.00 -13.30
N ALA A 110 10.02 4.15 -13.13
CA ALA A 110 9.83 2.72 -12.89
C ALA A 110 9.04 2.45 -11.60
N VAL A 111 9.32 3.17 -10.51
CA VAL A 111 8.56 3.07 -9.24
C VAL A 111 7.09 3.43 -9.46
N LEU A 112 6.80 4.56 -10.14
CA LEU A 112 5.43 4.99 -10.42
C LEU A 112 4.68 4.00 -11.31
N VAL A 113 5.33 3.50 -12.38
CA VAL A 113 4.75 2.52 -13.30
C VAL A 113 4.45 1.21 -12.58
N THR A 114 5.36 0.73 -11.74
CA THR A 114 5.15 -0.50 -10.95
C THR A 114 3.95 -0.37 -10.02
N LEU A 115 3.83 0.75 -9.31
CA LEU A 115 2.65 1.01 -8.49
C LEU A 115 1.37 1.11 -9.31
N TRP A 116 1.41 1.84 -10.42
CA TRP A 116 0.25 1.99 -11.29
C TRP A 116 -0.23 0.64 -11.85
N LEU A 117 0.70 -0.21 -12.28
CA LEU A 117 0.38 -1.56 -12.77
C LEU A 117 -0.14 -2.45 -11.63
N GLY A 118 0.58 -2.49 -10.50
CA GLY A 118 0.24 -3.37 -9.36
C GLY A 118 -1.07 -2.97 -8.68
N ASP A 119 -1.38 -1.68 -8.67
CA ASP A 119 -2.60 -1.14 -8.06
C ASP A 119 -3.75 -0.97 -9.07
N HIS A 120 -3.56 -1.36 -10.34
CA HIS A 120 -4.59 -1.22 -11.35
C HIS A 120 -5.75 -2.21 -11.10
N GLN A 121 -6.96 -1.66 -10.90
CA GLN A 121 -8.17 -2.44 -10.59
C GLN A 121 -8.49 -3.54 -11.62
N ALA A 122 -8.05 -3.40 -12.87
CA ALA A 122 -8.29 -4.40 -13.90
C ALA A 122 -7.46 -5.68 -13.72
N LEU A 123 -6.27 -5.61 -13.10
CA LEU A 123 -5.41 -6.78 -12.85
C LEU A 123 -5.96 -7.69 -11.74
N LEU A 124 -6.69 -7.11 -10.76
CA LEU A 124 -7.26 -7.80 -9.61
C LEU A 124 -8.80 -7.76 -9.62
N ARG A 125 -9.40 -7.47 -10.76
CA ARG A 125 -10.86 -7.46 -10.91
C ARG A 125 -11.44 -8.81 -10.56
N GLY A 126 -12.18 -8.86 -9.45
CA GLY A 126 -13.05 -9.98 -9.15
C GLY A 126 -12.87 -10.62 -7.77
N TYR A 127 -11.92 -10.15 -6.96
CA TYR A 127 -11.82 -10.62 -5.58
C TYR A 127 -12.22 -9.50 -4.62
N LEU A 128 -13.47 -9.55 -4.17
CA LEU A 128 -13.92 -8.74 -3.05
C LEU A 128 -13.62 -9.52 -1.76
N GLU A 129 -12.88 -8.90 -0.86
CA GLU A 129 -12.64 -9.43 0.48
C GLU A 129 -13.50 -8.65 1.45
N GLN A 130 -14.28 -9.35 2.24
CA GLN A 130 -15.10 -8.77 3.29
C GLN A 130 -14.93 -9.54 4.58
N ASN A 131 -14.61 -8.84 5.66
CA ASN A 131 -14.65 -9.42 7.00
C ASN A 131 -16.08 -9.35 7.51
N MET A 132 -16.61 -10.48 7.94
CA MET A 132 -17.97 -10.61 8.49
C MET A 132 -17.92 -11.32 9.83
N ILE A 133 -18.73 -10.83 10.77
CA ILE A 133 -18.98 -11.50 12.04
C ILE A 133 -20.41 -12.00 11.96
N LEU A 134 -20.55 -13.31 12.02
CA LEU A 134 -21.85 -13.97 12.05
C LEU A 134 -22.25 -14.21 13.51
N ASP A 135 -23.51 -14.03 13.80
CA ASP A 135 -24.16 -14.19 15.10
C ASP A 135 -24.52 -15.65 15.40
N ARG A 136 -23.81 -16.61 14.79
CA ARG A 136 -23.90 -18.03 15.05
C ARG A 136 -22.57 -18.73 14.84
N ALA A 137 -22.28 -19.74 15.64
CA ALA A 137 -21.11 -20.58 15.50
C ALA A 137 -21.31 -21.63 14.39
N TYR A 138 -20.71 -21.44 13.21
CA TYR A 138 -20.77 -22.40 12.13
C TYR A 138 -19.52 -23.27 12.14
N VAL A 139 -19.70 -24.57 12.41
CA VAL A 139 -18.62 -25.57 12.38
C VAL A 139 -18.54 -26.24 11.01
N ASP A 140 -19.68 -26.34 10.30
CA ASP A 140 -19.73 -26.91 8.95
C ASP A 140 -19.47 -25.81 7.89
N ASN A 141 -18.43 -26.03 7.09
CA ASN A 141 -18.06 -25.12 5.99
C ASN A 141 -19.13 -25.06 4.89
N ALA A 142 -19.88 -26.13 4.65
CA ALA A 142 -20.90 -26.13 3.61
C ALA A 142 -22.13 -25.29 4.00
N GLU A 143 -22.51 -25.35 5.26
CA GLU A 143 -23.58 -24.52 5.82
C GLU A 143 -23.15 -23.05 5.85
N LEU A 144 -21.92 -22.77 6.31
CA LEU A 144 -21.32 -21.43 6.34
C LEU A 144 -21.34 -20.77 4.96
N ILE A 145 -20.93 -21.48 3.91
CA ILE A 145 -20.91 -20.94 2.53
C ILE A 145 -22.32 -20.60 2.06
N ARG A 146 -23.33 -21.44 2.32
CA ARG A 146 -24.72 -21.17 1.95
C ARG A 146 -25.28 -19.92 2.62
N VAL A 147 -24.99 -19.76 3.91
CA VAL A 147 -25.42 -18.58 4.68
C VAL A 147 -24.76 -17.32 4.13
N LEU A 148 -23.44 -17.36 3.87
CA LEU A 148 -22.70 -16.25 3.30
C LEU A 148 -23.18 -15.87 1.90
N GLU A 149 -23.48 -16.84 1.03
CA GLU A 149 -24.07 -16.57 -0.27
C GLU A 149 -25.46 -15.93 -0.16
N GLY A 150 -26.26 -16.35 0.80
CA GLY A 150 -27.56 -15.74 1.10
C GLY A 150 -27.44 -14.28 1.56
N LEU A 151 -26.51 -13.99 2.47
CA LEU A 151 -26.28 -12.65 3.02
C LEU A 151 -25.66 -11.66 2.02
N LEU A 152 -24.86 -12.16 1.09
CA LEU A 152 -24.14 -11.33 0.10
C LEU A 152 -24.96 -11.01 -1.18
N GLY A 153 -26.22 -11.46 -1.25
CA GLY A 153 -27.11 -11.14 -2.39
C GLY A 153 -27.66 -12.34 -3.15
N GLY A 154 -27.52 -13.53 -2.56
CA GLY A 154 -28.02 -14.78 -3.12
C GLY A 154 -27.03 -15.47 -4.08
N SER A 155 -27.14 -16.78 -4.16
CA SER A 155 -26.27 -17.65 -4.96
C SER A 155 -26.32 -17.41 -6.47
N SER A 156 -27.32 -16.65 -6.95
CA SER A 156 -27.43 -16.24 -8.36
C SER A 156 -26.52 -15.04 -8.72
N GLN A 157 -26.23 -14.16 -7.77
CA GLN A 157 -25.46 -12.93 -8.01
C GLN A 157 -24.03 -12.98 -7.47
N VAL A 158 -23.76 -13.84 -6.48
CA VAL A 158 -22.48 -13.94 -5.81
C VAL A 158 -21.97 -15.37 -5.83
N SER A 159 -20.71 -15.56 -6.12
CA SER A 159 -20.03 -16.84 -5.98
C SER A 159 -18.95 -16.71 -4.93
N VAL A 160 -19.12 -17.35 -3.79
CA VAL A 160 -18.09 -17.45 -2.75
C VAL A 160 -17.00 -18.40 -3.24
N ARG A 161 -15.78 -17.89 -3.37
CA ARG A 161 -14.63 -18.66 -3.86
C ARG A 161 -13.80 -19.25 -2.73
N ARG A 162 -13.69 -18.50 -1.64
CA ARG A 162 -12.89 -18.92 -0.48
C ARG A 162 -13.45 -18.28 0.78
N VAL A 163 -13.53 -19.05 1.83
CA VAL A 163 -13.83 -18.58 3.19
C VAL A 163 -12.66 -18.93 4.08
N LYS A 164 -12.17 -17.96 4.83
CA LYS A 164 -11.15 -18.17 5.85
C LYS A 164 -11.77 -17.86 7.21
N VAL A 165 -12.02 -18.91 7.98
CA VAL A 165 -12.50 -18.75 9.35
C VAL A 165 -11.34 -18.27 10.21
N ARG A 166 -11.47 -17.08 10.82
CA ARG A 166 -10.49 -16.51 11.73
C ARG A 166 -10.68 -17.01 13.15
N ARG A 167 -11.94 -17.05 13.59
CA ARG A 167 -12.29 -17.47 14.95
C ARG A 167 -13.73 -17.99 14.99
N ILE A 168 -13.93 -19.07 15.67
CA ILE A 168 -15.25 -19.56 16.09
C ILE A 168 -15.31 -19.40 17.61
N ASP A 169 -16.30 -18.67 18.09
CA ASP A 169 -16.56 -18.47 19.51
C ASP A 169 -17.83 -19.24 19.87
N LEU A 170 -17.63 -20.40 20.46
CA LEU A 170 -18.75 -21.29 20.88
C LEU A 170 -19.45 -20.81 22.16
N VAL A 171 -18.83 -19.86 22.87
CA VAL A 171 -19.43 -19.31 24.11
C VAL A 171 -20.40 -18.18 23.77
N ASN A 172 -20.02 -17.32 22.84
CA ASN A 172 -20.84 -16.18 22.38
C ASN A 172 -21.62 -16.49 21.10
N ASP A 173 -21.61 -17.74 20.64
CA ASP A 173 -22.27 -18.21 19.41
C ASP A 173 -21.97 -17.32 18.21
N SER A 174 -20.68 -17.05 17.93
CA SER A 174 -20.28 -16.17 16.84
C SER A 174 -19.14 -16.74 16.00
N THR A 175 -19.13 -16.42 14.70
CA THR A 175 -18.08 -16.82 13.76
C THR A 175 -17.53 -15.59 13.03
N ASN A 176 -16.23 -15.34 13.16
CA ASN A 176 -15.53 -14.29 12.41
C ASN A 176 -14.84 -14.90 11.17
N VAL A 177 -15.21 -14.41 9.99
CA VAL A 177 -14.75 -14.94 8.72
C VAL A 177 -14.30 -13.84 7.76
N ASP A 178 -13.24 -14.13 6.98
CA ASP A 178 -12.91 -13.37 5.78
C ASP A 178 -13.49 -14.12 4.59
N VAL A 179 -14.36 -13.45 3.85
CA VAL A 179 -15.06 -14.02 2.68
C VAL A 179 -14.46 -13.41 1.40
N TYR A 180 -14.00 -14.28 0.53
CA TYR A 180 -13.53 -13.91 -0.81
C TYR A 180 -14.60 -14.31 -1.82
N TYR A 181 -15.25 -13.34 -2.42
CA TYR A 181 -16.36 -13.58 -3.33
C TYR A 181 -16.23 -12.78 -4.64
N ARG A 182 -16.93 -13.24 -5.65
CA ARG A 182 -17.01 -12.58 -6.95
C ARG A 182 -18.47 -12.32 -7.30
N MET A 183 -18.78 -11.09 -7.73
CA MET A 183 -20.06 -10.80 -8.34
C MET A 183 -20.14 -11.44 -9.73
N ARG A 184 -21.19 -12.19 -10.00
CA ARG A 184 -21.55 -12.66 -11.35
C ARG A 184 -22.17 -11.47 -12.07
N SER A 185 -21.50 -10.96 -13.10
CA SER A 185 -22.06 -9.98 -14.02
C SER A 185 -22.97 -10.68 -15.02
#